data_bc0ae403b13c8d3b59a9c815c020cf3c
#
_entry.id   bc0ae403b13c8d3b59a9c815c020cf3c
#
_cell.length_a   1.000
_cell.length_b   1.000
_cell.length_c   1.000
_cell.angle_alpha   90.00
_cell.angle_beta   90.00
_cell.angle_gamma   90.00
#
_symmetry.space_group_name_H-M   'P 1'
#
loop_
_entity.id
_entity.type
_entity.pdbx_description
1 polymer ?
#
loop_
_entity_poly.entity_id
_entity_poly.type
_entity_poly.pdbx_seq_one_letter_code
_entity_poly.pdbx_strand_id
1 'polypeptide(L)'
;MTPTTNNPEVSNVAIAPNAKRLLWAGFFAILAAGVGAAIRGGILDNWGREFGFTGSQLGVITGAGFSGFCFGIIIGGVICDKIGYGKLVVAAFALHALSAFITFAPSSAMAQSTVYNYLFWGTFLFAVANGTLEAVANPLVATLFPNNRTHFLNILHASWPAGLVIGSVLGWVLDDKLQWNWKIQLALFLIPTVGYGIMFFGQHFPKSEASQKGLSLGEMFKDVGMLGALVVCVLLAIFLSGIIAPLIGKPEAVRTLGYTIGGVLLIAVGIMTRFSMGSILLFVLFVAHLLVGAVELGTDGWIQNITGNLFTSEQGKWLFIWTSAIMFSLRFCANFIEKKLGFSPVGILVTCAILACVGLNLASRISSLAVAFMALAVYAVGKTFFWPTMLAVASDRFPRTGAIAISMMGGIGMLSAGIIGAPGLGYAKDRFAGETLQKENPAVFAEYKAPSPSHFLFFAPATGFDGKKIGEVQQKVQTIRADLARTGVTDPQAALQKLTPEERAAFDAGIKGDRKTLVADSFIPATMALIYLCLLIYFKAIGGYRPVHIVPVAEQPQPAATVG
;
A
#
# COMPACT_ATOMS: atom_id res chain seq x y z
N MET A 1 42.22 14.92 36.11
CA MET A 1 42.35 14.14 34.87
C MET A 1 40.97 13.90 34.36
N THR A 2 40.54 14.70 33.38
CA THR A 2 39.24 14.60 32.71
C THR A 2 39.29 13.48 31.67
N PRO A 3 38.32 12.56 31.62
CA PRO A 3 38.27 11.57 30.56
C PRO A 3 37.83 12.24 29.25
N THR A 4 38.71 12.24 28.26
CA THR A 4 38.41 12.57 26.88
C THR A 4 37.45 11.53 26.35
N THR A 5 36.18 11.90 26.14
CA THR A 5 35.21 11.11 25.39
C THR A 5 35.62 11.15 23.92
N ASN A 6 36.23 10.09 23.44
CA ASN A 6 36.37 9.82 22.01
C ASN A 6 34.98 9.67 21.41
N ASN A 7 34.49 10.74 20.79
CA ASN A 7 33.37 10.70 19.89
C ASN A 7 33.86 9.90 18.66
N PRO A 8 33.29 8.75 18.29
CA PRO A 8 33.62 8.11 17.03
C PRO A 8 33.23 9.09 15.91
N GLU A 9 34.23 9.53 15.16
CA GLU A 9 34.06 10.37 13.96
C GLU A 9 32.93 9.76 13.11
N VAL A 10 31.90 10.56 12.89
CA VAL A 10 30.89 10.29 11.88
C VAL A 10 31.68 10.24 10.57
N SER A 11 32.00 9.04 10.10
CA SER A 11 32.69 8.85 8.85
C SER A 11 31.85 9.54 7.77
N ASN A 12 32.39 10.62 7.20
CA ASN A 12 31.83 11.28 6.02
C ASN A 12 31.90 10.28 4.87
N VAL A 13 30.91 9.39 4.76
CA VAL A 13 30.75 8.52 3.60
C VAL A 13 30.50 9.45 2.43
N ALA A 14 31.47 9.52 1.51
CA ALA A 14 31.36 10.35 0.33
C ALA A 14 30.14 9.93 -0.47
N ILE A 15 29.19 10.85 -0.67
CA ILE A 15 27.99 10.61 -1.49
C ILE A 15 28.44 10.35 -2.92
N ALA A 16 27.96 9.26 -3.54
CA ALA A 16 28.27 8.93 -4.91
C ALA A 16 27.95 10.11 -5.87
N PRO A 17 28.80 10.43 -6.84
CA PRO A 17 28.61 11.60 -7.72
C PRO A 17 27.26 11.61 -8.45
N ASN A 18 26.71 10.43 -8.76
CA ASN A 18 25.41 10.27 -9.44
C ASN A 18 24.22 10.01 -8.47
N ALA A 19 24.41 10.15 -7.16
CA ALA A 19 23.37 9.82 -6.16
C ALA A 19 22.06 10.57 -6.37
N LYS A 20 22.13 11.88 -6.69
CA LYS A 20 20.92 12.68 -6.97
C LYS A 20 20.20 12.17 -8.23
N ARG A 21 20.93 11.80 -9.30
CA ARG A 21 20.35 11.25 -10.52
C ARG A 21 19.65 9.91 -10.24
N LEU A 22 20.26 9.03 -9.46
CA LEU A 22 19.69 7.74 -9.08
C LEU A 22 18.46 7.90 -8.18
N LEU A 23 18.46 8.88 -7.26
CA LEU A 23 17.29 9.23 -6.44
C LEU A 23 16.10 9.65 -7.33
N TRP A 24 16.32 10.59 -8.24
CA TRP A 24 15.27 11.08 -9.12
C TRP A 24 14.84 10.02 -10.14
N ALA A 25 15.73 9.15 -10.60
CA ALA A 25 15.36 8.01 -11.43
C ALA A 25 14.41 7.04 -10.67
N GLY A 26 14.71 6.75 -9.41
CA GLY A 26 13.81 6.00 -8.51
C GLY A 26 12.48 6.71 -8.29
N PHE A 27 12.51 8.04 -8.10
CA PHE A 27 11.30 8.87 -7.99
C PHE A 27 10.41 8.74 -9.22
N PHE A 28 10.95 8.86 -10.44
CA PHE A 28 10.19 8.69 -11.68
C PHE A 28 9.69 7.26 -11.87
N ALA A 29 10.42 6.26 -11.38
CA ALA A 29 9.99 4.87 -11.42
C ALA A 29 8.72 4.64 -10.57
N ILE A 30 8.69 5.16 -9.33
CA ILE A 30 7.50 5.06 -8.47
C ILE A 30 6.39 6.03 -8.93
N LEU A 31 6.74 7.17 -9.54
CA LEU A 31 5.78 8.07 -10.17
C LEU A 31 4.99 7.36 -11.28
N ALA A 32 5.66 6.57 -12.11
CA ALA A 32 5.01 5.78 -13.17
C ALA A 32 4.00 4.78 -12.58
N ALA A 33 4.35 4.17 -11.44
CA ALA A 33 3.44 3.30 -10.70
C ALA A 33 2.20 4.04 -10.22
N GLY A 34 2.37 5.21 -9.59
CA GLY A 34 1.27 6.05 -9.07
C GLY A 34 0.34 6.56 -10.17
N VAL A 35 0.90 7.11 -11.27
CA VAL A 35 0.12 7.55 -12.44
C VAL A 35 -0.68 6.40 -13.05
N GLY A 36 0.00 5.27 -13.28
CA GLY A 36 -0.65 4.11 -13.89
C GLY A 36 -1.73 3.49 -12.98
N ALA A 37 -1.55 3.51 -11.66
CA ALA A 37 -2.55 3.04 -10.70
C ALA A 37 -3.78 3.96 -10.67
N ALA A 38 -3.58 5.28 -10.59
CA ALA A 38 -4.67 6.25 -10.56
C ALA A 38 -5.51 6.24 -11.84
N ILE A 39 -4.85 6.19 -13.01
CA ILE A 39 -5.58 6.11 -14.29
C ILE A 39 -6.34 4.79 -14.40
N ARG A 40 -5.74 3.63 -14.03
CA ARG A 40 -6.44 2.34 -14.03
C ARG A 40 -7.68 2.36 -13.13
N GLY A 41 -7.57 2.95 -11.95
CA GLY A 41 -8.72 3.13 -11.06
C GLY A 41 -9.83 3.96 -11.70
N GLY A 42 -9.47 5.04 -12.41
CA GLY A 42 -10.42 5.94 -13.08
C GLY A 42 -11.14 5.32 -14.29
N ILE A 43 -10.48 4.41 -15.02
CA ILE A 43 -11.05 3.81 -16.26
C ILE A 43 -11.76 2.46 -16.04
N LEU A 44 -11.94 2.00 -14.81
CA LEU A 44 -12.63 0.73 -14.53
C LEU A 44 -14.06 0.72 -15.09
N ASP A 45 -14.77 1.84 -14.96
CA ASP A 45 -16.13 1.99 -15.49
C ASP A 45 -16.15 1.93 -17.03
N ASN A 46 -15.08 2.40 -17.68
CA ASN A 46 -14.95 2.33 -19.14
C ASN A 46 -14.81 0.87 -19.56
N TRP A 47 -14.01 0.07 -18.87
CA TRP A 47 -13.90 -1.38 -19.12
C TRP A 47 -15.21 -2.11 -18.83
N GLY A 48 -15.94 -1.72 -17.77
CA GLY A 48 -17.25 -2.26 -17.47
C GLY A 48 -18.25 -2.03 -18.60
N ARG A 49 -18.31 -0.79 -19.11
CA ARG A 49 -19.22 -0.42 -20.22
C ARG A 49 -18.82 -1.01 -21.56
N GLU A 50 -17.53 -0.95 -21.92
CA GLU A 50 -17.05 -1.39 -23.23
C GLU A 50 -17.08 -2.92 -23.39
N PHE A 51 -16.72 -3.66 -22.33
CA PHE A 51 -16.56 -5.11 -22.38
C PHE A 51 -17.62 -5.90 -21.59
N GLY A 52 -18.54 -5.21 -20.93
CA GLY A 52 -19.63 -5.84 -20.17
C GLY A 52 -19.16 -6.55 -18.88
N PHE A 53 -18.05 -6.09 -18.25
CA PHE A 53 -17.57 -6.70 -17.02
C PHE A 53 -18.44 -6.35 -15.82
N THR A 54 -18.63 -7.35 -14.94
CA THR A 54 -19.23 -7.15 -13.62
C THR A 54 -18.26 -6.46 -12.66
N GLY A 55 -18.78 -5.83 -11.60
CA GLY A 55 -17.96 -5.24 -10.55
C GLY A 55 -16.98 -6.24 -9.91
N SER A 56 -17.40 -7.51 -9.76
CA SER A 56 -16.53 -8.59 -9.26
C SER A 56 -15.35 -8.86 -10.21
N GLN A 57 -15.58 -8.92 -11.52
CA GLN A 57 -14.51 -9.11 -12.50
C GLN A 57 -13.53 -7.95 -12.51
N LEU A 58 -14.02 -6.70 -12.44
CA LEU A 58 -13.19 -5.51 -12.33
C LEU A 58 -12.39 -5.50 -11.03
N GLY A 59 -13.00 -5.94 -9.92
CA GLY A 59 -12.33 -6.10 -8.64
C GLY A 59 -11.16 -7.10 -8.68
N VAL A 60 -11.32 -8.22 -9.39
CA VAL A 60 -10.24 -9.21 -9.58
C VAL A 60 -9.12 -8.66 -10.46
N ILE A 61 -9.44 -7.92 -11.53
CA ILE A 61 -8.42 -7.25 -12.36
C ILE A 61 -7.63 -6.24 -11.52
N THR A 62 -8.31 -5.47 -10.67
CA THR A 62 -7.67 -4.52 -9.75
C THR A 62 -6.81 -5.25 -8.71
N GLY A 63 -7.29 -6.36 -8.16
CA GLY A 63 -6.58 -7.22 -7.22
C GLY A 63 -5.29 -7.81 -7.78
N ALA A 64 -5.22 -8.03 -9.11
CA ALA A 64 -3.98 -8.43 -9.77
C ALA A 64 -2.85 -7.42 -9.57
N GLY A 65 -3.18 -6.13 -9.34
CA GLY A 65 -2.22 -5.10 -9.01
C GLY A 65 -1.50 -5.34 -7.68
N PHE A 66 -2.22 -5.68 -6.62
CA PHE A 66 -1.60 -5.96 -5.31
C PHE A 66 -0.73 -7.21 -5.34
N SER A 67 -1.22 -8.28 -5.98
CA SER A 67 -0.49 -9.54 -6.08
C SER A 67 0.76 -9.43 -6.93
N GLY A 68 0.65 -8.85 -8.12
CA GLY A 68 1.82 -8.65 -8.99
C GLY A 68 2.91 -7.83 -8.32
N PHE A 69 2.54 -6.75 -7.62
CA PHE A 69 3.50 -5.94 -6.86
C PHE A 69 4.21 -6.76 -5.78
N CYS A 70 3.47 -7.56 -5.02
CA CYS A 70 4.05 -8.41 -3.98
C CYS A 70 5.09 -9.39 -4.56
N PHE A 71 4.77 -10.07 -5.66
CA PHE A 71 5.72 -10.95 -6.34
C PHE A 71 6.95 -10.18 -6.83
N GLY A 72 6.76 -9.03 -7.45
CA GLY A 72 7.84 -8.20 -7.93
C GLY A 72 8.80 -7.75 -6.82
N ILE A 73 8.27 -7.24 -5.70
CA ILE A 73 9.10 -6.69 -4.64
C ILE A 73 9.79 -7.77 -3.82
N ILE A 74 9.14 -8.89 -3.52
CA ILE A 74 9.76 -9.98 -2.73
C ILE A 74 10.81 -10.69 -3.56
N ILE A 75 10.48 -11.14 -4.77
CA ILE A 75 11.44 -11.83 -5.64
C ILE A 75 12.59 -10.88 -5.99
N GLY A 76 12.27 -9.65 -6.41
CA GLY A 76 13.26 -8.62 -6.71
C GLY A 76 14.22 -8.40 -5.54
N GLY A 77 13.71 -8.25 -4.31
CA GLY A 77 14.51 -8.01 -3.13
C GLY A 77 15.43 -9.17 -2.74
N VAL A 78 14.96 -10.42 -2.90
CA VAL A 78 15.78 -11.61 -2.63
C VAL A 78 16.96 -11.73 -3.60
N ILE A 79 16.75 -11.40 -4.88
CA ILE A 79 17.80 -11.56 -5.92
C ILE A 79 18.59 -10.28 -6.16
N CYS A 80 18.17 -9.13 -5.64
CA CYS A 80 18.69 -7.80 -5.91
C CYS A 80 20.19 -7.69 -5.66
N ASP A 81 20.62 -8.11 -4.47
CA ASP A 81 22.02 -8.04 -4.07
C ASP A 81 22.91 -9.02 -4.83
N LYS A 82 22.34 -10.10 -5.40
CA LYS A 82 23.07 -11.11 -6.18
C LYS A 82 23.24 -10.72 -7.64
N ILE A 83 22.15 -10.26 -8.29
CA ILE A 83 22.18 -9.97 -9.73
C ILE A 83 22.44 -8.51 -10.07
N GLY A 84 22.29 -7.62 -9.08
CA GLY A 84 22.54 -6.18 -9.17
C GLY A 84 21.33 -5.36 -9.61
N TYR A 85 21.28 -4.14 -9.12
CA TYR A 85 20.17 -3.18 -9.34
C TYR A 85 19.88 -2.91 -10.82
N GLY A 86 20.94 -2.71 -11.63
CA GLY A 86 20.77 -2.34 -13.04
C GLY A 86 20.02 -3.38 -13.87
N LYS A 87 20.28 -4.68 -13.67
CA LYS A 87 19.58 -5.74 -14.41
C LYS A 87 18.09 -5.81 -14.03
N LEU A 88 17.77 -5.57 -12.76
CA LEU A 88 16.38 -5.53 -12.31
C LEU A 88 15.62 -4.32 -12.86
N VAL A 89 16.29 -3.16 -12.97
CA VAL A 89 15.70 -1.97 -13.63
C VAL A 89 15.36 -2.27 -15.09
N VAL A 90 16.28 -2.93 -15.83
CA VAL A 90 16.01 -3.32 -17.23
C VAL A 90 14.86 -4.30 -17.33
N ALA A 91 14.81 -5.30 -16.44
CA ALA A 91 13.71 -6.26 -16.41
C ALA A 91 12.36 -5.57 -16.10
N ALA A 92 12.33 -4.66 -15.13
CA ALA A 92 11.13 -3.91 -14.78
C ALA A 92 10.67 -2.98 -15.92
N PHE A 93 11.62 -2.32 -16.62
CA PHE A 93 11.30 -1.51 -17.80
C PHE A 93 10.67 -2.36 -18.91
N ALA A 94 11.26 -3.53 -19.19
CA ALA A 94 10.72 -4.46 -20.18
C ALA A 94 9.31 -4.98 -19.78
N LEU A 95 9.09 -5.25 -18.50
CA LEU A 95 7.78 -5.65 -17.96
C LEU A 95 6.76 -4.52 -18.07
N HIS A 96 7.12 -3.25 -17.83
CA HIS A 96 6.24 -2.11 -18.05
C HIS A 96 5.85 -1.98 -19.53
N ALA A 97 6.81 -2.08 -20.45
CA ALA A 97 6.52 -2.06 -21.89
C ALA A 97 5.61 -3.23 -22.30
N LEU A 98 5.93 -4.45 -21.85
CA LEU A 98 5.12 -5.65 -22.13
C LEU A 98 3.71 -5.52 -21.56
N SER A 99 3.56 -4.99 -20.34
CA SER A 99 2.26 -4.75 -19.73
C SER A 99 1.41 -3.79 -20.55
N ALA A 100 2.02 -2.74 -21.12
CA ALA A 100 1.35 -1.80 -22.00
C ALA A 100 0.84 -2.49 -23.29
N PHE A 101 1.69 -3.25 -23.98
CA PHE A 101 1.30 -4.00 -25.16
C PHE A 101 0.12 -4.94 -24.89
N ILE A 102 0.18 -5.70 -23.79
CA ILE A 102 -0.88 -6.63 -23.40
C ILE A 102 -2.16 -5.87 -23.06
N THR A 103 -2.10 -4.80 -22.27
CA THR A 103 -3.28 -4.04 -21.85
C THR A 103 -3.94 -3.30 -23.02
N PHE A 104 -3.19 -2.89 -24.04
CA PHE A 104 -3.73 -2.16 -25.21
C PHE A 104 -4.25 -3.07 -26.33
N ALA A 105 -3.95 -4.38 -26.29
CA ALA A 105 -4.39 -5.35 -27.29
C ALA A 105 -5.93 -5.56 -27.36
N PRO A 106 -6.72 -5.53 -26.26
CA PRO A 106 -8.15 -5.75 -26.28
C PRO A 106 -8.91 -4.86 -27.26
N SER A 107 -9.92 -5.45 -27.91
CA SER A 107 -10.90 -4.74 -28.74
C SER A 107 -12.29 -5.31 -28.47
N SER A 108 -13.34 -4.53 -28.75
CA SER A 108 -14.74 -4.94 -28.59
C SER A 108 -15.15 -6.12 -29.49
N ALA A 109 -14.33 -6.47 -30.50
CA ALA A 109 -14.54 -7.65 -31.37
C ALA A 109 -14.07 -8.96 -30.71
N MET A 110 -13.32 -8.92 -29.62
CA MET A 110 -12.81 -10.12 -28.94
C MET A 110 -13.85 -10.68 -27.96
N ALA A 111 -13.78 -12.00 -27.69
CA ALA A 111 -14.57 -12.61 -26.64
C ALA A 111 -14.25 -12.00 -25.27
N GLN A 112 -15.26 -11.77 -24.44
CA GLN A 112 -15.12 -11.14 -23.11
C GLN A 112 -14.07 -11.84 -22.24
N SER A 113 -14.03 -13.18 -22.25
CA SER A 113 -13.04 -13.96 -21.50
C SER A 113 -11.59 -13.70 -21.96
N THR A 114 -11.40 -13.49 -23.26
CA THR A 114 -10.08 -13.13 -23.83
C THR A 114 -9.67 -11.74 -23.38
N VAL A 115 -10.57 -10.76 -23.48
CA VAL A 115 -10.32 -9.38 -23.01
C VAL A 115 -10.00 -9.38 -21.52
N TYR A 116 -10.76 -10.14 -20.71
CA TYR A 116 -10.52 -10.29 -19.29
C TYR A 116 -9.09 -10.76 -18.98
N ASN A 117 -8.60 -11.78 -19.68
CA ASN A 117 -7.25 -12.28 -19.52
C ASN A 117 -6.19 -11.24 -19.90
N TYR A 118 -6.38 -10.50 -20.98
CA TYR A 118 -5.46 -9.41 -21.35
C TYR A 118 -5.37 -8.34 -20.27
N LEU A 119 -6.50 -7.87 -19.74
CA LEU A 119 -6.54 -6.82 -18.73
C LEU A 119 -6.00 -7.32 -17.38
N PHE A 120 -6.30 -8.56 -16.99
CA PHE A 120 -5.77 -9.19 -15.79
C PHE A 120 -4.24 -9.31 -15.85
N TRP A 121 -3.72 -9.96 -16.90
CA TRP A 121 -2.27 -10.18 -17.01
C TRP A 121 -1.51 -8.89 -17.30
N GLY A 122 -2.07 -7.97 -18.05
CA GLY A 122 -1.49 -6.64 -18.26
C GLY A 122 -1.36 -5.87 -16.95
N THR A 123 -2.39 -5.88 -16.09
CA THR A 123 -2.35 -5.26 -14.77
C THR A 123 -1.39 -5.98 -13.82
N PHE A 124 -1.38 -7.32 -13.83
CA PHE A 124 -0.44 -8.11 -13.03
C PHE A 124 1.02 -7.80 -13.38
N LEU A 125 1.38 -7.82 -14.67
CA LEU A 125 2.75 -7.53 -15.12
C LEU A 125 3.18 -6.09 -14.84
N PHE A 126 2.27 -5.12 -15.01
CA PHE A 126 2.50 -3.74 -14.59
C PHE A 126 2.90 -3.67 -13.11
N ALA A 127 2.18 -4.39 -12.28
CA ALA A 127 2.42 -4.40 -10.85
C ALA A 127 3.68 -5.17 -10.46
N VAL A 128 4.03 -6.27 -11.16
CA VAL A 128 5.32 -6.96 -11.00
C VAL A 128 6.47 -6.00 -11.30
N ALA A 129 6.36 -5.20 -12.38
CA ALA A 129 7.37 -4.18 -12.71
C ALA A 129 7.52 -3.15 -11.59
N ASN A 130 6.40 -2.64 -11.06
CA ASN A 130 6.40 -1.68 -9.94
C ASN A 130 7.08 -2.25 -8.70
N GLY A 131 6.70 -3.47 -8.30
CA GLY A 131 7.32 -4.14 -7.15
C GLY A 131 8.81 -4.38 -7.35
N THR A 132 9.24 -4.77 -8.56
CA THR A 132 10.66 -4.95 -8.91
C THR A 132 11.42 -3.61 -8.83
N LEU A 133 10.82 -2.50 -9.27
CA LEU A 133 11.42 -1.17 -9.15
C LEU A 133 11.55 -0.73 -7.70
N GLU A 134 10.58 -1.00 -6.85
CA GLU A 134 10.70 -0.69 -5.42
C GLU A 134 11.73 -1.59 -4.72
N ALA A 135 11.85 -2.85 -5.12
CA ALA A 135 12.92 -3.73 -4.64
C ALA A 135 14.33 -3.19 -4.96
N VAL A 136 14.45 -2.37 -6.00
CA VAL A 136 15.70 -1.65 -6.35
C VAL A 136 15.76 -0.29 -5.66
N ALA A 137 14.76 0.56 -5.85
CA ALA A 137 14.81 1.98 -5.48
C ALA A 137 14.96 2.19 -3.96
N ASN A 138 14.26 1.39 -3.15
CA ASN A 138 14.30 1.52 -1.69
C ASN A 138 15.70 1.24 -1.11
N PRO A 139 16.32 0.06 -1.33
CA PRO A 139 17.66 -0.22 -0.82
C PRO A 139 18.73 0.63 -1.49
N LEU A 140 18.55 1.01 -2.76
CA LEU A 140 19.46 1.91 -3.46
C LEU A 140 19.51 3.28 -2.77
N VAL A 141 18.37 3.92 -2.51
CA VAL A 141 18.30 5.21 -1.83
C VAL A 141 18.80 5.11 -0.38
N ALA A 142 18.46 4.04 0.33
CA ALA A 142 18.98 3.80 1.68
C ALA A 142 20.51 3.65 1.71
N THR A 143 21.10 3.08 0.66
CA THR A 143 22.57 2.95 0.49
C THR A 143 23.23 4.26 0.09
N LEU A 144 22.60 5.04 -0.79
CA LEU A 144 23.14 6.33 -1.27
C LEU A 144 23.15 7.40 -0.17
N PHE A 145 22.22 7.35 0.77
CA PHE A 145 22.03 8.38 1.80
C PHE A 145 21.98 7.79 3.24
N PRO A 146 23.04 7.11 3.68
CA PRO A 146 23.04 6.35 4.93
C PRO A 146 22.80 7.22 6.19
N ASN A 147 23.19 8.50 6.15
CA ASN A 147 23.04 9.43 7.27
C ASN A 147 21.68 10.16 7.32
N ASN A 148 20.82 9.97 6.31
CA ASN A 148 19.53 10.66 6.18
C ASN A 148 18.48 9.76 5.50
N ARG A 149 18.47 8.47 5.81
CA ARG A 149 17.60 7.47 5.15
C ARG A 149 16.13 7.85 5.20
N THR A 150 15.62 8.24 6.38
CA THR A 150 14.22 8.65 6.54
C THR A 150 13.84 9.77 5.58
N HIS A 151 14.66 10.82 5.46
CA HIS A 151 14.38 11.95 4.60
C HIS A 151 14.34 11.54 3.11
N PHE A 152 15.38 10.87 2.63
CA PHE A 152 15.49 10.53 1.22
C PHE A 152 14.53 9.42 0.79
N LEU A 153 14.17 8.48 1.67
CA LEU A 153 13.11 7.53 1.40
C LEU A 153 11.73 8.21 1.39
N ASN A 154 11.50 9.21 2.22
CA ASN A 154 10.28 10.02 2.14
C ASN A 154 10.22 10.82 0.83
N ILE A 155 11.32 11.41 0.35
CA ILE A 155 11.38 12.05 -0.98
C ILE A 155 11.10 11.03 -2.08
N LEU A 156 11.75 9.88 -2.05
CA LEU A 156 11.53 8.80 -3.02
C LEU A 156 10.04 8.45 -3.10
N HIS A 157 9.42 8.20 -1.96
CA HIS A 157 8.03 7.81 -1.89
C HIS A 157 7.02 8.97 -2.04
N ALA A 158 7.45 10.24 -2.04
CA ALA A 158 6.59 11.36 -2.45
C ALA A 158 6.11 11.22 -3.89
N SER A 159 6.83 10.47 -4.72
CA SER A 159 6.47 10.17 -6.10
C SER A 159 5.16 9.39 -6.24
N TRP A 160 4.83 8.49 -5.29
CA TRP A 160 3.57 7.76 -5.30
C TRP A 160 2.35 8.68 -5.22
N PRO A 161 2.16 9.50 -4.16
CA PRO A 161 1.04 10.45 -4.11
C PRO A 161 1.11 11.51 -5.20
N ALA A 162 2.30 11.93 -5.68
CA ALA A 162 2.39 12.79 -6.85
C ALA A 162 1.76 12.12 -8.09
N GLY A 163 2.06 10.83 -8.31
CA GLY A 163 1.47 10.04 -9.38
C GLY A 163 -0.04 9.88 -9.23
N LEU A 164 -0.54 9.69 -8.01
CA LEU A 164 -1.98 9.63 -7.74
C LEU A 164 -2.67 10.97 -8.07
N VAL A 165 -2.09 12.11 -7.69
CA VAL A 165 -2.61 13.44 -8.02
C VAL A 165 -2.64 13.64 -9.54
N ILE A 166 -1.49 13.42 -10.21
CA ILE A 166 -1.37 13.61 -11.66
C ILE A 166 -2.34 12.69 -12.39
N GLY A 167 -2.36 11.41 -12.08
CA GLY A 167 -3.22 10.42 -12.73
C GLY A 167 -4.71 10.69 -12.51
N SER A 168 -5.10 11.14 -11.30
CA SER A 168 -6.50 11.50 -11.00
C SER A 168 -6.94 12.77 -11.71
N VAL A 169 -6.08 13.81 -11.79
CA VAL A 169 -6.36 15.02 -12.55
C VAL A 169 -6.46 14.71 -14.05
N LEU A 170 -5.54 13.91 -14.57
CA LEU A 170 -5.59 13.46 -15.97
C LEU A 170 -6.87 12.68 -16.25
N GLY A 171 -7.24 11.74 -15.38
CA GLY A 171 -8.50 11.00 -15.50
C GLY A 171 -9.72 11.92 -15.48
N TRP A 172 -9.77 12.89 -14.56
CA TRP A 172 -10.86 13.87 -14.52
C TRP A 172 -10.95 14.72 -15.80
N VAL A 173 -9.82 15.21 -16.33
CA VAL A 173 -9.81 16.03 -17.54
C VAL A 173 -10.09 15.20 -18.79
N LEU A 174 -9.39 14.09 -18.95
CA LEU A 174 -9.40 13.32 -20.19
C LEU A 174 -10.64 12.41 -20.31
N ASP A 175 -11.11 11.82 -19.20
CA ASP A 175 -12.29 10.96 -19.21
C ASP A 175 -13.57 11.76 -19.03
N ASP A 176 -13.71 12.52 -17.92
CA ASP A 176 -14.97 13.18 -17.57
C ASP A 176 -15.28 14.40 -18.47
N LYS A 177 -14.26 15.16 -18.90
CA LYS A 177 -14.45 16.40 -19.68
C LYS A 177 -14.26 16.19 -21.17
N LEU A 178 -13.20 15.48 -21.59
CA LEU A 178 -12.83 15.32 -23.00
C LEU A 178 -13.26 13.98 -23.59
N GLN A 179 -13.67 13.01 -22.77
CA GLN A 179 -14.12 11.67 -23.18
C GLN A 179 -13.12 10.95 -24.11
N TRP A 180 -11.83 11.07 -23.78
CA TRP A 180 -10.78 10.40 -24.54
C TRP A 180 -10.85 8.88 -24.33
N ASN A 181 -10.39 8.15 -25.36
CA ASN A 181 -10.27 6.70 -25.28
C ASN A 181 -9.36 6.30 -24.11
N TRP A 182 -9.80 5.34 -23.29
CA TRP A 182 -9.10 4.88 -22.10
C TRP A 182 -7.68 4.38 -22.40
N LYS A 183 -7.40 3.85 -23.61
CA LYS A 183 -6.04 3.40 -24.00
C LYS A 183 -5.07 4.57 -24.06
N ILE A 184 -5.52 5.72 -24.59
CA ILE A 184 -4.69 6.94 -24.67
C ILE A 184 -4.43 7.48 -23.26
N GLN A 185 -5.46 7.50 -22.40
CA GLN A 185 -5.32 7.93 -21.02
C GLN A 185 -4.30 7.04 -20.29
N LEU A 186 -4.43 5.72 -20.40
CA LEU A 186 -3.52 4.79 -19.73
C LEU A 186 -2.10 4.88 -20.29
N ALA A 187 -1.92 5.14 -21.60
CA ALA A 187 -0.59 5.28 -22.21
C ALA A 187 0.26 6.38 -21.56
N LEU A 188 -0.35 7.34 -20.87
CA LEU A 188 0.37 8.44 -20.21
C LEU A 188 1.33 7.96 -19.10
N PHE A 189 1.11 6.78 -18.49
CA PHE A 189 2.07 6.23 -17.54
C PHE A 189 3.42 5.88 -18.20
N LEU A 190 3.46 5.72 -19.51
CA LEU A 190 4.71 5.47 -20.25
C LEU A 190 5.64 6.69 -20.26
N ILE A 191 5.10 7.91 -20.07
CA ILE A 191 5.93 9.12 -20.01
C ILE A 191 6.95 9.04 -18.85
N PRO A 192 6.53 8.89 -17.58
CA PRO A 192 7.49 8.70 -16.50
C PRO A 192 8.25 7.36 -16.61
N THR A 193 7.69 6.34 -17.28
CA THR A 193 8.39 5.08 -17.55
C THR A 193 9.62 5.29 -18.44
N VAL A 194 9.46 5.98 -19.55
CA VAL A 194 10.59 6.36 -20.42
C VAL A 194 11.55 7.28 -19.65
N GLY A 195 11.02 8.20 -18.86
CA GLY A 195 11.81 9.10 -18.01
C GLY A 195 12.78 8.35 -17.11
N TYR A 196 12.31 7.40 -16.31
CA TYR A 196 13.21 6.64 -15.44
C TYR A 196 14.18 5.75 -16.24
N GLY A 197 13.73 5.18 -17.37
CA GLY A 197 14.58 4.41 -18.26
C GLY A 197 15.81 5.20 -18.72
N ILE A 198 15.61 6.43 -19.21
CA ILE A 198 16.68 7.34 -19.62
C ILE A 198 17.57 7.74 -18.43
N MET A 199 16.97 8.00 -17.27
CA MET A 199 17.73 8.43 -16.10
C MET A 199 18.61 7.32 -15.51
N PHE A 200 18.16 6.07 -15.53
CA PHE A 200 18.96 4.91 -15.09
C PHE A 200 19.96 4.44 -16.15
N PHE A 201 19.76 4.77 -17.41
CA PHE A 201 20.62 4.29 -18.49
C PHE A 201 22.08 4.73 -18.29
N GLY A 202 22.99 3.76 -18.39
CA GLY A 202 24.43 3.98 -18.27
C GLY A 202 24.92 4.36 -16.85
N GLN A 203 24.08 4.23 -15.81
CA GLN A 203 24.47 4.56 -14.46
C GLN A 203 25.20 3.42 -13.75
N HIS A 204 26.18 3.80 -12.91
CA HIS A 204 26.80 2.89 -11.96
C HIS A 204 25.98 2.83 -10.69
N PHE A 205 25.65 1.62 -10.24
CA PHE A 205 24.88 1.36 -9.04
C PHE A 205 25.81 0.94 -7.89
N PRO A 206 25.72 1.56 -6.72
CA PRO A 206 26.45 1.09 -5.54
C PRO A 206 25.92 -0.28 -5.11
N LYS A 207 26.76 -1.08 -4.49
CA LYS A 207 26.33 -2.31 -3.82
C LYS A 207 25.78 -1.95 -2.43
N SER A 208 24.82 -2.72 -1.92
CA SER A 208 24.37 -2.61 -0.52
C SER A 208 25.53 -2.88 0.45
N GLU A 209 25.43 -2.38 1.68
CA GLU A 209 26.47 -2.61 2.72
C GLU A 209 26.68 -4.12 2.95
N ALA A 210 25.61 -4.91 2.97
CA ALA A 210 25.67 -6.36 3.09
C ALA A 210 26.44 -7.01 1.93
N SER A 211 26.15 -6.59 0.69
CA SER A 211 26.81 -7.09 -0.51
C SER A 211 28.27 -6.66 -0.60
N GLN A 212 28.62 -5.44 -0.13
CA GLN A 212 30.02 -4.97 -0.05
C GLN A 212 30.84 -5.79 0.94
N LYS A 213 30.23 -6.26 2.02
CA LYS A 213 30.85 -7.13 3.02
C LYS A 213 30.86 -8.61 2.62
N GLY A 214 30.31 -8.95 1.46
CA GLY A 214 30.31 -10.31 0.95
C GLY A 214 29.41 -11.28 1.71
N LEU A 215 28.36 -10.79 2.38
CA LEU A 215 27.44 -11.64 3.13
C LEU A 215 26.70 -12.59 2.19
N SER A 216 26.62 -13.85 2.59
CA SER A 216 25.81 -14.86 1.89
C SER A 216 24.30 -14.62 2.07
N LEU A 217 23.49 -15.15 1.16
CA LEU A 217 22.03 -15.03 1.26
C LEU A 217 21.49 -15.55 2.61
N GLY A 218 22.04 -16.66 3.11
CA GLY A 218 21.65 -17.21 4.41
C GLY A 218 21.99 -16.26 5.59
N GLU A 219 23.11 -15.55 5.53
CA GLU A 219 23.48 -14.56 6.54
C GLU A 219 22.59 -13.32 6.46
N MET A 220 22.21 -12.87 5.26
CA MET A 220 21.27 -11.78 5.07
C MET A 220 19.86 -12.12 5.59
N PHE A 221 19.41 -13.37 5.44
CA PHE A 221 18.13 -13.84 5.96
C PHE A 221 18.14 -14.12 7.47
N LYS A 222 19.29 -14.18 8.11
CA LYS A 222 19.41 -14.59 9.52
C LYS A 222 18.64 -13.70 10.49
N ASP A 223 18.60 -12.38 10.24
CA ASP A 223 17.84 -11.43 11.07
C ASP A 223 16.32 -11.51 10.78
N VAL A 224 15.92 -11.86 9.56
CA VAL A 224 14.53 -12.18 9.22
C VAL A 224 14.11 -13.47 9.94
N GLY A 225 14.89 -14.51 9.81
CA GLY A 225 14.71 -15.80 10.48
C GLY A 225 13.34 -16.43 10.29
N MET A 226 13.02 -17.38 11.17
CA MET A 226 11.73 -18.09 11.15
C MET A 226 10.54 -17.17 11.48
N LEU A 227 10.70 -16.23 12.41
CA LEU A 227 9.61 -15.32 12.80
C LEU A 227 9.19 -14.38 11.65
N GLY A 228 10.17 -13.76 10.99
CA GLY A 228 9.88 -12.88 9.85
C GLY A 228 9.34 -13.65 8.64
N ALA A 229 9.92 -14.83 8.36
CA ALA A 229 9.44 -15.69 7.29
C ALA A 229 8.01 -16.20 7.53
N LEU A 230 7.65 -16.49 8.79
CA LEU A 230 6.29 -16.92 9.16
C LEU A 230 5.24 -15.88 8.74
N VAL A 231 5.49 -14.59 8.97
CA VAL A 231 4.55 -13.52 8.57
C VAL A 231 4.30 -13.56 7.06
N VAL A 232 5.37 -13.61 6.26
CA VAL A 232 5.25 -13.64 4.79
C VAL A 232 4.57 -14.92 4.30
N CYS A 233 4.96 -16.08 4.84
CA CYS A 233 4.43 -17.39 4.43
C CYS A 233 2.93 -17.54 4.77
N VAL A 234 2.49 -17.03 5.93
CA VAL A 234 1.06 -17.05 6.32
C VAL A 234 0.26 -16.13 5.40
N LEU A 235 0.73 -14.91 5.16
CA LEU A 235 0.05 -13.96 4.25
C LEU A 235 -0.03 -14.53 2.83
N LEU A 236 1.05 -15.14 2.33
CA LEU A 236 1.07 -15.78 1.01
C LEU A 236 0.11 -16.98 0.94
N ALA A 237 0.04 -17.80 1.99
CA ALA A 237 -0.90 -18.91 2.07
C ALA A 237 -2.36 -18.45 2.05
N ILE A 238 -2.70 -17.39 2.79
CA ILE A 238 -4.03 -16.77 2.78
C ILE A 238 -4.33 -16.18 1.39
N PHE A 239 -3.38 -15.49 0.78
CA PHE A 239 -3.52 -14.93 -0.56
C PHE A 239 -3.83 -16.00 -1.62
N LEU A 240 -3.03 -17.05 -1.68
CA LEU A 240 -3.24 -18.16 -2.61
C LEU A 240 -4.59 -18.83 -2.38
N SER A 241 -4.97 -19.03 -1.13
CA SER A 241 -6.23 -19.67 -0.75
C SER A 241 -7.46 -18.78 -1.03
N GLY A 242 -7.36 -17.49 -0.77
CA GLY A 242 -8.48 -16.55 -0.88
C GLY A 242 -8.72 -16.02 -2.29
N ILE A 243 -7.66 -15.71 -3.01
CA ILE A 243 -7.73 -15.04 -4.33
C ILE A 243 -7.60 -16.03 -5.47
N ILE A 244 -6.67 -16.97 -5.39
CA ILE A 244 -6.41 -17.91 -6.49
C ILE A 244 -7.42 -19.06 -6.51
N ALA A 245 -7.87 -19.55 -5.36
CA ALA A 245 -8.81 -20.66 -5.28
C ALA A 245 -10.12 -20.44 -6.05
N PRO A 246 -10.80 -19.28 -5.92
CA PRO A 246 -12.00 -18.99 -6.70
C PRO A 246 -11.77 -18.97 -8.21
N LEU A 247 -10.59 -18.54 -8.67
CA LEU A 247 -10.25 -18.45 -10.09
C LEU A 247 -10.06 -19.81 -10.74
N ILE A 248 -9.59 -20.81 -9.98
CA ILE A 248 -9.31 -22.17 -10.49
C ILE A 248 -10.55 -23.08 -10.35
N GLY A 249 -11.56 -22.67 -9.58
CA GLY A 249 -12.78 -23.45 -9.36
C GLY A 249 -12.60 -24.74 -8.51
N LYS A 250 -11.49 -24.84 -7.75
CA LYS A 250 -11.17 -25.94 -6.82
C LYS A 250 -10.70 -25.39 -5.47
N PRO A 251 -11.60 -24.79 -4.66
CA PRO A 251 -11.20 -24.02 -3.48
C PRO A 251 -10.39 -24.83 -2.45
N GLU A 252 -10.78 -26.07 -2.17
CA GLU A 252 -10.06 -26.88 -1.17
C GLU A 252 -8.66 -27.30 -1.63
N ALA A 253 -8.51 -27.73 -2.90
CA ALA A 253 -7.22 -28.14 -3.44
C ALA A 253 -6.23 -26.96 -3.49
N VAL A 254 -6.69 -25.77 -3.89
CA VAL A 254 -5.84 -24.57 -3.94
C VAL A 254 -5.53 -24.06 -2.54
N ARG A 255 -6.46 -24.16 -1.60
CA ARG A 255 -6.22 -23.84 -0.19
C ARG A 255 -5.12 -24.72 0.38
N THR A 256 -5.20 -26.04 0.19
CA THR A 256 -4.17 -26.99 0.62
C THR A 256 -2.82 -26.67 -0.04
N LEU A 257 -2.82 -26.39 -1.35
CA LEU A 257 -1.61 -25.99 -2.08
C LEU A 257 -0.99 -24.71 -1.51
N GLY A 258 -1.80 -23.69 -1.20
CA GLY A 258 -1.35 -22.43 -0.62
C GLY A 258 -0.63 -22.61 0.72
N TYR A 259 -1.23 -23.38 1.64
CA TYR A 259 -0.59 -23.69 2.92
C TYR A 259 0.64 -24.57 2.75
N THR A 260 0.63 -25.51 1.78
CA THR A 260 1.81 -26.35 1.47
C THR A 260 2.97 -25.50 0.96
N ILE A 261 2.72 -24.57 0.02
CA ILE A 261 3.73 -23.66 -0.48
C ILE A 261 4.29 -22.79 0.66
N GLY A 262 3.42 -22.20 1.50
CA GLY A 262 3.85 -21.43 2.67
C GLY A 262 4.72 -22.25 3.62
N GLY A 263 4.34 -23.50 3.91
CA GLY A 263 5.10 -24.41 4.76
C GLY A 263 6.47 -24.79 4.16
N VAL A 264 6.51 -25.09 2.87
CA VAL A 264 7.78 -25.42 2.15
C VAL A 264 8.73 -24.21 2.15
N LEU A 265 8.22 -23.01 1.89
CA LEU A 265 9.02 -21.79 1.93
C LEU A 265 9.55 -21.51 3.33
N LEU A 266 8.73 -21.70 4.37
CA LEU A 266 9.15 -21.53 5.75
C LEU A 266 10.28 -22.52 6.12
N ILE A 267 10.15 -23.78 5.73
CA ILE A 267 11.19 -24.81 5.93
C ILE A 267 12.46 -24.43 5.16
N ALA A 268 12.33 -23.98 3.91
CA ALA A 268 13.47 -23.56 3.09
C ALA A 268 14.26 -22.40 3.76
N VAL A 269 13.57 -21.41 4.30
CA VAL A 269 14.19 -20.32 5.08
C VAL A 269 14.83 -20.89 6.35
N GLY A 270 14.16 -21.83 7.04
CA GLY A 270 14.73 -22.52 8.22
C GLY A 270 16.06 -23.19 7.90
N ILE A 271 16.11 -24.01 6.86
CA ILE A 271 17.34 -24.68 6.43
C ILE A 271 18.42 -23.67 6.06
N MET A 272 18.09 -22.65 5.27
CA MET A 272 19.02 -21.62 4.80
C MET A 272 19.61 -20.80 5.96
N THR A 273 18.83 -20.52 6.99
CA THR A 273 19.23 -19.73 8.17
C THR A 273 19.72 -20.58 9.34
N ARG A 274 19.78 -21.92 9.17
CA ARG A 274 20.04 -22.90 10.23
C ARG A 274 19.04 -22.75 11.38
N PHE A 275 17.77 -22.60 11.04
CA PHE A 275 16.64 -22.41 11.96
C PHE A 275 16.79 -21.22 12.92
N SER A 276 17.48 -20.16 12.48
CA SER A 276 17.52 -18.91 13.25
C SER A 276 16.11 -18.39 13.48
N MET A 277 15.78 -18.06 14.74
CA MET A 277 14.49 -17.41 15.05
C MET A 277 14.36 -16.03 14.41
N GLY A 278 15.47 -15.36 14.13
CA GLY A 278 15.50 -13.99 13.63
C GLY A 278 15.44 -12.96 14.77
N SER A 279 15.38 -11.68 14.39
CA SER A 279 15.28 -10.58 15.33
C SER A 279 13.81 -10.32 15.73
N ILE A 280 13.54 -10.32 17.04
CA ILE A 280 12.21 -9.96 17.57
C ILE A 280 11.84 -8.53 17.15
N LEU A 281 12.81 -7.60 17.15
CA LEU A 281 12.55 -6.23 16.71
C LEU A 281 12.12 -6.18 15.24
N LEU A 282 12.77 -6.93 14.35
CA LEU A 282 12.38 -6.98 12.95
C LEU A 282 11.01 -7.64 12.76
N PHE A 283 10.71 -8.69 13.51
CA PHE A 283 9.38 -9.31 13.54
C PHE A 283 8.30 -8.30 13.95
N VAL A 284 8.52 -7.51 15.02
CA VAL A 284 7.59 -6.46 15.45
C VAL A 284 7.42 -5.41 14.35
N LEU A 285 8.50 -5.01 13.67
CA LEU A 285 8.41 -4.09 12.53
C LEU A 285 7.60 -4.69 11.36
N PHE A 286 7.73 -5.97 11.07
CA PHE A 286 6.93 -6.65 10.04
C PHE A 286 5.44 -6.68 10.40
N VAL A 287 5.10 -6.99 11.66
CA VAL A 287 3.72 -6.94 12.15
C VAL A 287 3.16 -5.51 12.11
N ALA A 288 3.95 -4.52 12.52
CA ALA A 288 3.54 -3.12 12.41
C ALA A 288 3.33 -2.69 10.95
N HIS A 289 4.19 -3.13 10.04
CA HIS A 289 4.06 -2.79 8.61
C HIS A 289 2.90 -3.50 7.91
N LEU A 290 2.50 -4.68 8.41
CA LEU A 290 1.24 -5.32 8.02
C LEU A 290 0.05 -4.39 8.31
N LEU A 291 0.02 -3.78 9.49
CA LEU A 291 -1.02 -2.80 9.85
C LEU A 291 -0.93 -1.51 9.01
N VAL A 292 0.30 -1.07 8.65
CA VAL A 292 0.51 0.05 7.72
C VAL A 292 -0.17 -0.23 6.37
N GLY A 293 0.09 -1.40 5.77
CA GLY A 293 -0.52 -1.77 4.50
C GLY A 293 -2.05 -1.78 4.56
N ALA A 294 -2.61 -2.35 5.63
CA ALA A 294 -4.05 -2.41 5.83
C ALA A 294 -4.67 -1.00 5.91
N VAL A 295 -4.10 -0.08 6.70
CA VAL A 295 -4.69 1.25 6.93
C VAL A 295 -4.31 2.27 5.86
N GLU A 296 -3.07 2.28 5.35
CA GLU A 296 -2.66 3.28 4.35
C GLU A 296 -3.28 2.99 2.98
N LEU A 297 -3.14 1.77 2.48
CA LEU A 297 -3.60 1.40 1.14
C LEU A 297 -5.02 0.83 1.14
N GLY A 298 -5.38 0.03 2.15
CA GLY A 298 -6.72 -0.53 2.27
C GLY A 298 -7.78 0.56 2.42
N THR A 299 -7.57 1.48 3.36
CA THR A 299 -8.50 2.59 3.62
C THR A 299 -8.58 3.55 2.43
N ASP A 300 -7.46 3.86 1.75
CA ASP A 300 -7.47 4.72 0.56
C ASP A 300 -8.36 4.17 -0.55
N GLY A 301 -8.34 2.86 -0.77
CA GLY A 301 -9.23 2.22 -1.74
C GLY A 301 -10.71 2.35 -1.41
N TRP A 302 -11.06 2.47 -0.12
CA TRP A 302 -12.45 2.56 0.34
C TRP A 302 -12.94 3.97 0.60
N ILE A 303 -12.05 4.93 0.89
CA ILE A 303 -12.45 6.28 1.28
C ILE A 303 -13.23 7.00 0.19
N GLN A 304 -12.91 6.74 -1.09
CA GLN A 304 -13.66 7.28 -2.22
C GLN A 304 -15.09 6.72 -2.26
N ASN A 305 -15.27 5.43 -1.99
CA ASN A 305 -16.59 4.79 -1.94
C ASN A 305 -17.42 5.34 -0.77
N ILE A 306 -16.83 5.43 0.42
CA ILE A 306 -17.50 5.94 1.62
C ILE A 306 -17.89 7.41 1.45
N THR A 307 -16.99 8.25 0.94
CA THR A 307 -17.27 9.67 0.70
C THR A 307 -18.20 9.88 -0.49
N GLY A 308 -18.14 9.04 -1.52
CA GLY A 308 -19.03 9.07 -2.68
C GLY A 308 -20.49 8.82 -2.32
N ASN A 309 -20.78 8.06 -1.25
CA ASN A 309 -22.14 7.91 -0.73
C ASN A 309 -22.70 9.21 -0.11
N LEU A 310 -21.83 10.09 0.38
CA LEU A 310 -22.20 11.37 0.99
C LEU A 310 -22.23 12.52 -0.02
N PHE A 311 -21.40 12.48 -1.05
CA PHE A 311 -21.16 13.58 -1.99
C PHE A 311 -21.33 13.12 -3.45
N THR A 312 -21.11 14.00 -4.40
CA THR A 312 -21.03 13.65 -5.82
C THR A 312 -19.73 12.90 -6.13
N SER A 313 -19.71 12.13 -7.21
CA SER A 313 -18.50 11.42 -7.67
C SER A 313 -17.32 12.37 -7.89
N GLU A 314 -17.58 13.56 -8.48
CA GLU A 314 -16.56 14.58 -8.69
C GLU A 314 -15.99 15.11 -7.37
N GLN A 315 -16.83 15.36 -6.36
CA GLN A 315 -16.38 15.77 -5.03
C GLN A 315 -15.53 14.69 -4.35
N GLY A 316 -15.89 13.41 -4.52
CA GLY A 316 -15.08 12.29 -4.02
C GLY A 316 -13.69 12.24 -4.66
N LYS A 317 -13.58 12.49 -5.97
CA LYS A 317 -12.28 12.62 -6.67
C LYS A 317 -11.43 13.76 -6.10
N TRP A 318 -12.04 14.93 -5.85
CA TRP A 318 -11.34 16.06 -5.26
C TRP A 318 -10.84 15.79 -3.83
N LEU A 319 -11.60 15.09 -3.01
CA LEU A 319 -11.17 14.68 -1.68
C LEU A 319 -9.96 13.74 -1.74
N PHE A 320 -9.93 12.82 -2.71
CA PHE A 320 -8.79 11.92 -2.92
C PHE A 320 -7.53 12.68 -3.41
N ILE A 321 -7.69 13.61 -4.36
CA ILE A 321 -6.61 14.49 -4.82
C ILE A 321 -6.07 15.32 -3.65
N TRP A 322 -6.93 15.85 -2.80
CA TRP A 322 -6.58 16.63 -1.62
C TRP A 322 -5.71 15.84 -0.63
N THR A 323 -6.14 14.63 -0.25
CA THR A 323 -5.36 13.78 0.66
C THR A 323 -4.01 13.40 0.07
N SER A 324 -3.96 13.09 -1.22
CA SER A 324 -2.74 12.75 -1.93
C SER A 324 -1.79 13.96 -2.07
N ALA A 325 -2.31 15.17 -2.29
CA ALA A 325 -1.52 16.39 -2.35
C ALA A 325 -0.88 16.75 -1.00
N ILE A 326 -1.62 16.59 0.10
CA ILE A 326 -1.07 16.74 1.46
C ILE A 326 0.08 15.75 1.68
N MET A 327 -0.14 14.49 1.36
CA MET A 327 0.85 13.43 1.51
C MET A 327 2.12 13.72 0.68
N PHE A 328 1.95 14.13 -0.58
CA PHE A 328 3.05 14.55 -1.45
C PHE A 328 3.88 15.67 -0.81
N SER A 329 3.21 16.76 -0.41
CA SER A 329 3.87 17.95 0.10
C SER A 329 4.61 17.71 1.41
N LEU A 330 4.01 16.97 2.34
CA LEU A 330 4.59 16.75 3.66
C LEU A 330 5.79 15.80 3.63
N ARG A 331 5.87 14.87 2.68
CA ARG A 331 7.01 13.94 2.58
C ARG A 331 8.36 14.65 2.39
N PHE A 332 8.38 15.86 1.86
CA PHE A 332 9.59 16.68 1.78
C PHE A 332 10.00 17.30 3.12
N CYS A 333 9.10 17.33 4.10
CA CYS A 333 9.33 17.93 5.41
C CYS A 333 10.01 16.98 6.42
N ALA A 334 10.27 15.71 6.08
CA ALA A 334 10.81 14.72 7.01
C ALA A 334 12.09 15.20 7.70
N ASN A 335 13.06 15.76 6.97
CA ASN A 335 14.31 16.29 7.54
C ASN A 335 14.07 17.47 8.50
N PHE A 336 13.09 18.34 8.20
CA PHE A 336 12.72 19.42 9.11
C PHE A 336 12.16 18.85 10.42
N ILE A 337 11.29 17.85 10.34
CA ILE A 337 10.66 17.21 11.50
C ILE A 337 11.73 16.52 12.36
N GLU A 338 12.67 15.81 11.75
CA GLU A 338 13.75 15.13 12.48
C GLU A 338 14.75 16.12 13.09
N LYS A 339 15.30 17.05 12.30
CA LYS A 339 16.43 17.88 12.74
C LYS A 339 16.03 19.16 13.45
N LYS A 340 14.87 19.75 13.10
CA LYS A 340 14.41 21.02 13.72
C LYS A 340 13.43 20.81 14.85
N LEU A 341 12.51 19.83 14.71
CA LEU A 341 11.56 19.50 15.77
C LEU A 341 12.07 18.41 16.71
N GLY A 342 13.19 17.74 16.39
CA GLY A 342 13.85 16.76 17.25
C GLY A 342 13.14 15.40 17.33
N PHE A 343 12.25 15.08 16.39
CA PHE A 343 11.58 13.77 16.37
C PHE A 343 12.53 12.68 15.87
N SER A 344 12.57 11.56 16.57
CA SER A 344 13.14 10.33 16.00
C SER A 344 12.19 9.73 14.95
N PRO A 345 12.69 8.88 14.02
CA PRO A 345 11.81 8.20 13.05
C PRO A 345 10.62 7.47 13.72
N VAL A 346 10.87 6.81 14.85
CA VAL A 346 9.80 6.14 15.63
C VAL A 346 8.85 7.15 16.27
N GLY A 347 9.34 8.30 16.70
CA GLY A 347 8.51 9.40 17.22
C GLY A 347 7.56 9.96 16.15
N ILE A 348 8.03 10.08 14.90
CA ILE A 348 7.19 10.44 13.74
C ILE A 348 6.07 9.41 13.58
N LEU A 349 6.40 8.11 13.62
CA LEU A 349 5.41 7.02 13.47
C LEU A 349 4.35 7.04 14.57
N VAL A 350 4.72 7.29 15.84
CA VAL A 350 3.75 7.44 16.95
C VAL A 350 2.78 8.58 16.66
N THR A 351 3.31 9.76 16.33
CA THR A 351 2.48 10.95 16.04
C THR A 351 1.56 10.70 14.86
N CYS A 352 2.07 10.09 13.80
CA CYS A 352 1.31 9.73 12.62
C CYS A 352 0.17 8.77 12.94
N ALA A 353 0.43 7.74 13.75
CA ALA A 353 -0.60 6.76 14.10
C ALA A 353 -1.72 7.38 14.95
N ILE A 354 -1.39 8.28 15.87
CA ILE A 354 -2.39 9.04 16.64
C ILE A 354 -3.22 9.93 15.73
N LEU A 355 -2.59 10.68 14.80
CA LEU A 355 -3.30 11.55 13.87
C LEU A 355 -4.17 10.77 12.89
N ALA A 356 -3.72 9.61 12.40
CA ALA A 356 -4.52 8.75 11.54
C ALA A 356 -5.76 8.22 12.28
N CYS A 357 -5.60 7.78 13.54
CA CYS A 357 -6.71 7.35 14.39
C CYS A 357 -7.73 8.48 14.60
N VAL A 358 -7.27 9.67 14.96
CA VAL A 358 -8.12 10.87 15.12
C VAL A 358 -8.81 11.22 13.80
N GLY A 359 -8.07 11.23 12.69
CA GLY A 359 -8.58 11.56 11.36
C GLY A 359 -9.70 10.61 10.91
N LEU A 360 -9.58 9.30 11.12
CA LEU A 360 -10.63 8.32 10.80
C LEU A 360 -11.88 8.52 11.69
N ASN A 361 -11.70 8.81 12.98
CA ASN A 361 -12.82 9.14 13.87
C ASN A 361 -13.51 10.45 13.45
N LEU A 362 -12.79 11.46 13.03
CA LEU A 362 -13.37 12.68 12.46
C LEU A 362 -14.09 12.38 11.13
N ALA A 363 -13.49 11.57 10.26
CA ALA A 363 -14.09 11.17 8.99
C ALA A 363 -15.40 10.39 9.18
N SER A 364 -15.54 9.61 10.26
CA SER A 364 -16.80 8.93 10.58
C SER A 364 -17.97 9.88 10.89
N ARG A 365 -17.68 11.16 11.16
CA ARG A 365 -18.66 12.21 11.53
C ARG A 365 -18.86 13.26 10.42
N ILE A 366 -18.40 13.00 9.22
CA ILE A 366 -18.54 13.91 8.08
C ILE A 366 -20.03 14.25 7.86
N SER A 367 -20.36 15.55 7.83
CA SER A 367 -21.70 16.08 7.61
C SER A 367 -21.76 17.05 6.43
N SER A 368 -20.61 17.64 6.03
CA SER A 368 -20.50 18.58 4.92
C SER A 368 -19.16 18.41 4.19
N LEU A 369 -19.06 18.96 3.00
CA LEU A 369 -17.85 18.89 2.20
C LEU A 369 -16.66 19.57 2.90
N ALA A 370 -16.88 20.71 3.57
CA ALA A 370 -15.84 21.40 4.33
C ALA A 370 -15.32 20.54 5.50
N VAL A 371 -16.22 19.88 6.22
CA VAL A 371 -15.84 18.94 7.29
C VAL A 371 -15.08 17.74 6.71
N ALA A 372 -15.46 17.25 5.52
CA ALA A 372 -14.73 16.19 4.83
C ALA A 372 -13.29 16.59 4.51
N PHE A 373 -13.07 17.78 3.94
CA PHE A 373 -11.72 18.29 3.67
C PHE A 373 -10.86 18.38 4.93
N MET A 374 -11.44 18.87 6.05
CA MET A 374 -10.70 18.98 7.32
C MET A 374 -10.40 17.60 7.94
N ALA A 375 -11.38 16.73 8.03
CA ALA A 375 -11.23 15.41 8.62
C ALA A 375 -10.22 14.55 7.85
N LEU A 376 -10.32 14.58 6.51
CA LEU A 376 -9.42 13.85 5.63
C LEU A 376 -8.02 14.49 5.58
N ALA A 377 -7.88 15.80 5.82
CA ALA A 377 -6.57 16.42 5.99
C ALA A 377 -5.85 15.87 7.23
N VAL A 378 -6.52 15.75 8.37
CA VAL A 378 -5.93 15.15 9.58
C VAL A 378 -5.51 13.70 9.33
N TYR A 379 -6.36 12.91 8.66
CA TYR A 379 -6.02 11.55 8.28
C TYR A 379 -4.82 11.49 7.32
N ALA A 380 -4.79 12.36 6.30
CA ALA A 380 -3.70 12.44 5.33
C ALA A 380 -2.36 12.78 5.97
N VAL A 381 -2.33 13.75 6.91
CA VAL A 381 -1.14 14.06 7.72
C VAL A 381 -0.70 12.81 8.50
N GLY A 382 -1.65 12.13 9.12
CA GLY A 382 -1.40 10.93 9.92
C GLY A 382 -0.79 9.78 9.10
N LYS A 383 -1.27 9.50 7.90
CA LYS A 383 -0.75 8.38 7.09
C LYS A 383 0.53 8.70 6.31
N THR A 384 0.92 9.98 6.18
CA THR A 384 1.95 10.43 5.25
C THR A 384 3.29 9.72 5.40
N PHE A 385 3.75 9.48 6.62
CA PHE A 385 5.10 9.01 6.89
C PHE A 385 5.19 7.51 7.21
N PHE A 386 4.10 6.77 7.21
CA PHE A 386 4.11 5.35 7.62
C PHE A 386 5.05 4.50 6.79
N TRP A 387 4.78 4.37 5.50
CA TRP A 387 5.51 3.47 4.62
C TRP A 387 7.00 3.79 4.54
N PRO A 388 7.44 4.99 4.10
CA PRO A 388 8.86 5.28 3.93
C PRO A 388 9.65 5.31 5.22
N THR A 389 9.05 5.77 6.32
CA THR A 389 9.74 5.82 7.61
C THR A 389 9.94 4.43 8.21
N MET A 390 8.98 3.52 8.04
CA MET A 390 9.15 2.12 8.46
C MET A 390 10.28 1.44 7.68
N LEU A 391 10.37 1.66 6.37
CA LEU A 391 11.47 1.15 5.55
C LEU A 391 12.83 1.73 6.01
N ALA A 392 12.85 3.01 6.37
CA ALA A 392 14.05 3.65 6.92
C ALA A 392 14.47 3.01 8.25
N VAL A 393 13.52 2.79 9.18
CA VAL A 393 13.80 2.14 10.47
C VAL A 393 14.35 0.72 10.27
N ALA A 394 13.78 -0.06 9.34
CA ALA A 394 14.31 -1.39 9.04
C ALA A 394 15.73 -1.34 8.47
N SER A 395 15.98 -0.43 7.52
CA SER A 395 17.31 -0.25 6.93
C SER A 395 18.35 0.22 7.96
N ASP A 396 17.97 1.13 8.87
CA ASP A 396 18.84 1.66 9.91
C ASP A 396 19.23 0.59 10.93
N ARG A 397 18.31 -0.29 11.29
CA ARG A 397 18.50 -1.27 12.36
C ARG A 397 19.04 -2.62 11.87
N PHE A 398 18.81 -2.95 10.59
CA PHE A 398 19.15 -4.26 10.02
C PHE A 398 19.97 -4.15 8.72
N PRO A 399 21.11 -3.44 8.71
CA PRO A 399 21.91 -3.26 7.48
C PRO A 399 22.44 -4.59 6.91
N ARG A 400 22.57 -5.64 7.75
CA ARG A 400 23.00 -6.97 7.32
C ARG A 400 22.02 -7.67 6.39
N THR A 401 20.76 -7.28 6.39
CA THR A 401 19.74 -7.88 5.54
C THR A 401 19.78 -7.37 4.09
N GLY A 402 20.57 -6.33 3.80
CA GLY A 402 20.62 -5.72 2.47
C GLY A 402 19.23 -5.27 2.00
N ALA A 403 18.85 -5.68 0.80
CA ALA A 403 17.53 -5.39 0.23
C ALA A 403 16.38 -6.24 0.83
N ILE A 404 16.69 -7.36 1.49
CA ILE A 404 15.71 -8.39 1.87
C ILE A 404 14.65 -7.86 2.85
N ALA A 405 15.07 -7.27 3.99
CA ALA A 405 14.12 -6.82 5.01
C ALA A 405 13.18 -5.72 4.47
N ILE A 406 13.73 -4.75 3.73
CA ILE A 406 12.94 -3.65 3.13
C ILE A 406 11.93 -4.19 2.13
N SER A 407 12.36 -5.10 1.26
CA SER A 407 11.50 -5.68 0.22
C SER A 407 10.44 -6.61 0.82
N MET A 408 10.78 -7.40 1.85
CA MET A 408 9.79 -8.19 2.58
C MET A 408 8.76 -7.30 3.27
N MET A 409 9.17 -6.19 3.89
CA MET A 409 8.24 -5.23 4.47
C MET A 409 7.27 -4.70 3.41
N GLY A 410 7.79 -4.24 2.26
CA GLY A 410 6.94 -3.79 1.16
C GLY A 410 5.95 -4.87 0.69
N GLY A 411 6.42 -6.12 0.55
CA GLY A 411 5.55 -7.26 0.20
C GLY A 411 4.48 -7.55 1.25
N ILE A 412 4.83 -7.52 2.54
CA ILE A 412 3.89 -7.69 3.66
C ILE A 412 2.82 -6.59 3.62
N GLY A 413 3.21 -5.33 3.43
CA GLY A 413 2.28 -4.21 3.34
C GLY A 413 1.30 -4.37 2.18
N MET A 414 1.76 -4.74 1.00
CA MET A 414 0.91 -4.93 -0.18
C MET A 414 -0.03 -6.13 -0.04
N LEU A 415 0.46 -7.26 0.46
CA LEU A 415 -0.41 -8.41 0.78
C LEU A 415 -1.47 -8.03 1.80
N SER A 416 -1.07 -7.34 2.87
CA SER A 416 -2.00 -6.91 3.90
C SER A 416 -3.09 -5.98 3.36
N ALA A 417 -2.74 -5.01 2.51
CA ALA A 417 -3.74 -4.15 1.87
C ALA A 417 -4.79 -4.97 1.10
N GLY A 418 -4.33 -5.98 0.33
CA GLY A 418 -5.18 -6.80 -0.53
C GLY A 418 -6.00 -7.87 0.18
N ILE A 419 -5.51 -8.44 1.31
CA ILE A 419 -6.16 -9.58 1.97
C ILE A 419 -6.70 -9.27 3.38
N ILE A 420 -6.26 -8.18 3.99
CA ILE A 420 -6.71 -7.76 5.32
C ILE A 420 -7.43 -6.41 5.23
N GLY A 421 -6.79 -5.36 4.69
CA GLY A 421 -7.32 -4.01 4.69
C GLY A 421 -8.63 -3.90 3.91
N ALA A 422 -8.58 -4.07 2.59
CA ALA A 422 -9.75 -3.91 1.75
C ALA A 422 -10.87 -4.94 2.04
N PRO A 423 -10.60 -6.25 2.19
CA PRO A 423 -11.64 -7.22 2.56
C PRO A 423 -12.22 -7.00 3.96
N GLY A 424 -11.38 -6.60 4.92
CA GLY A 424 -11.81 -6.29 6.29
C GLY A 424 -12.77 -5.11 6.35
N LEU A 425 -12.50 -4.05 5.58
CA LEU A 425 -13.40 -2.90 5.45
C LEU A 425 -14.70 -3.27 4.76
N GLY A 426 -14.66 -4.09 3.69
CA GLY A 426 -15.85 -4.62 3.04
C GLY A 426 -16.72 -5.42 4.00
N TYR A 427 -16.14 -6.35 4.73
CA TYR A 427 -16.82 -7.13 5.75
C TYR A 427 -17.43 -6.24 6.85
N ALA A 428 -16.67 -5.27 7.36
CA ALA A 428 -17.14 -4.36 8.40
C ALA A 428 -18.34 -3.52 7.92
N LYS A 429 -18.29 -3.04 6.67
CA LYS A 429 -19.39 -2.34 6.02
C LYS A 429 -20.63 -3.21 5.93
N ASP A 430 -20.51 -4.43 5.42
CA ASP A 430 -21.62 -5.38 5.32
C ASP A 430 -22.24 -5.66 6.68
N ARG A 431 -21.39 -5.94 7.67
CA ARG A 431 -21.82 -6.20 9.04
C ARG A 431 -22.58 -5.03 9.63
N PHE A 432 -21.98 -3.85 9.65
CA PHE A 432 -22.58 -2.71 10.34
C PHE A 432 -23.80 -2.14 9.61
N ALA A 433 -23.84 -2.18 8.28
CA ALA A 433 -25.00 -1.78 7.51
C ALA A 433 -26.16 -2.77 7.72
N GLY A 434 -25.88 -4.07 7.61
CA GLY A 434 -26.86 -5.12 7.82
C GLY A 434 -27.45 -5.14 9.21
N GLU A 435 -26.59 -5.12 10.26
CA GLU A 435 -27.04 -5.05 11.67
C GLU A 435 -27.87 -3.80 11.95
N THR A 436 -27.51 -2.66 11.33
CA THR A 436 -28.25 -1.41 11.52
C THR A 436 -29.63 -1.49 10.90
N LEU A 437 -29.75 -1.93 9.63
CA LEU A 437 -31.05 -2.04 8.97
C LEU A 437 -31.94 -3.12 9.60
N GLN A 438 -31.35 -4.26 9.97
CA GLN A 438 -32.06 -5.33 10.64
C GLN A 438 -32.69 -4.87 11.98
N LYS A 439 -31.99 -4.01 12.73
CA LYS A 439 -32.47 -3.45 13.99
C LYS A 439 -33.52 -2.36 13.78
N GLU A 440 -33.33 -1.47 12.79
CA GLU A 440 -34.20 -0.30 12.57
C GLU A 440 -35.45 -0.64 11.75
N ASN A 441 -35.31 -1.50 10.71
CA ASN A 441 -36.41 -1.92 9.85
C ASN A 441 -36.21 -3.35 9.33
N PRO A 442 -36.62 -4.38 10.12
CA PRO A 442 -36.46 -5.78 9.74
C PRO A 442 -37.11 -6.18 8.42
N ALA A 443 -38.24 -5.54 8.06
CA ALA A 443 -38.95 -5.83 6.81
C ALA A 443 -38.15 -5.39 5.61
N VAL A 444 -37.62 -4.17 5.61
CA VAL A 444 -36.74 -3.67 4.56
C VAL A 444 -35.42 -4.46 4.51
N PHE A 445 -34.88 -4.87 5.66
CA PHE A 445 -33.70 -5.73 5.68
C PHE A 445 -33.96 -7.07 4.97
N ALA A 446 -35.11 -7.71 5.20
CA ALA A 446 -35.45 -8.95 4.51
C ALA A 446 -35.48 -8.81 2.97
N GLU A 447 -35.84 -7.63 2.47
CA GLU A 447 -35.86 -7.31 1.04
C GLU A 447 -34.46 -7.03 0.49
N TYR A 448 -33.63 -6.25 1.22
CA TYR A 448 -32.32 -5.77 0.76
C TYR A 448 -31.15 -6.66 1.16
N LYS A 449 -31.32 -7.68 1.99
CA LYS A 449 -30.23 -8.55 2.44
C LYS A 449 -29.55 -9.29 1.30
N ALA A 450 -28.24 -9.46 1.41
CA ALA A 450 -27.46 -10.28 0.49
C ALA A 450 -27.91 -11.75 0.53
N PRO A 451 -27.87 -12.49 -0.60
CA PRO A 451 -28.25 -13.90 -0.67
C PRO A 451 -27.30 -14.82 0.13
N SER A 452 -26.05 -14.39 0.35
CA SER A 452 -25.02 -15.11 1.10
C SER A 452 -24.32 -14.17 2.07
N PRO A 453 -23.91 -14.64 3.25
CA PRO A 453 -23.18 -13.82 4.20
C PRO A 453 -21.73 -13.59 3.74
N SER A 454 -21.17 -12.45 4.12
CA SER A 454 -19.75 -12.13 4.00
C SER A 454 -18.93 -12.83 5.08
N HIS A 455 -17.77 -13.33 4.72
CA HIS A 455 -16.83 -13.99 5.63
C HIS A 455 -15.49 -13.24 5.64
N PHE A 456 -14.90 -13.08 6.81
CA PHE A 456 -13.59 -12.48 6.94
C PHE A 456 -12.79 -13.12 8.09
N LEU A 457 -11.66 -13.73 7.77
CA LEU A 457 -10.75 -14.41 8.70
C LEU A 457 -11.51 -15.33 9.69
N PHE A 458 -11.42 -15.02 10.98
CA PHE A 458 -12.04 -15.76 12.08
C PHE A 458 -13.30 -15.09 12.64
N PHE A 459 -13.74 -13.97 12.03
CA PHE A 459 -14.95 -13.28 12.48
C PHE A 459 -16.22 -14.04 12.08
N ALA A 460 -17.28 -13.84 12.86
CA ALA A 460 -18.59 -14.44 12.58
C ALA A 460 -19.12 -13.98 11.21
N PRO A 461 -19.80 -14.85 10.45
CA PRO A 461 -20.43 -14.46 9.20
C PRO A 461 -21.36 -13.25 9.40
N ALA A 462 -21.34 -12.29 8.46
CA ALA A 462 -22.16 -11.09 8.51
C ALA A 462 -22.99 -10.96 7.24
N THR A 463 -24.28 -10.66 7.37
CA THR A 463 -25.18 -10.46 6.24
C THR A 463 -25.29 -8.97 5.94
N GLY A 464 -24.70 -8.54 4.83
CA GLY A 464 -24.80 -7.18 4.31
C GLY A 464 -26.00 -7.02 3.38
N PHE A 465 -25.91 -6.03 2.50
CA PHE A 465 -26.92 -5.76 1.47
C PHE A 465 -26.62 -6.48 0.16
N ASP A 466 -27.68 -6.81 -0.58
CA ASP A 466 -27.58 -7.20 -1.98
C ASP A 466 -26.94 -6.07 -2.79
N GLY A 467 -25.75 -6.33 -3.34
CA GLY A 467 -24.96 -5.32 -4.03
C GLY A 467 -25.68 -4.69 -5.23
N LYS A 468 -26.55 -5.47 -5.93
CA LYS A 468 -27.32 -4.95 -7.06
C LYS A 468 -28.41 -3.99 -6.56
N LYS A 469 -29.22 -4.39 -5.60
CA LYS A 469 -30.33 -3.58 -5.09
C LYS A 469 -29.83 -2.27 -4.46
N ILE A 470 -28.81 -2.34 -3.62
CA ILE A 470 -28.26 -1.11 -3.00
C ILE A 470 -27.51 -0.25 -4.03
N GLY A 471 -26.87 -0.86 -5.03
CA GLY A 471 -26.23 -0.16 -6.12
C GLY A 471 -27.22 0.65 -6.97
N GLU A 472 -28.41 0.11 -7.25
CA GLU A 472 -29.48 0.82 -7.94
C GLU A 472 -29.95 2.06 -7.13
N VAL A 473 -30.09 1.92 -5.81
CA VAL A 473 -30.44 3.06 -4.94
C VAL A 473 -29.33 4.10 -4.92
N GLN A 474 -28.06 3.70 -4.82
CA GLN A 474 -26.92 4.60 -4.85
C GLN A 474 -26.84 5.36 -6.17
N GLN A 475 -27.03 4.67 -7.29
CA GLN A 475 -27.04 5.29 -8.62
C GLN A 475 -28.19 6.29 -8.78
N LYS A 476 -29.38 5.96 -8.30
CA LYS A 476 -30.53 6.86 -8.25
C LYS A 476 -30.21 8.13 -7.45
N VAL A 477 -29.59 8.00 -6.28
CA VAL A 477 -29.15 9.14 -5.46
C VAL A 477 -28.15 10.02 -6.22
N GLN A 478 -27.15 9.42 -6.88
CA GLN A 478 -26.15 10.16 -7.67
C GLN A 478 -26.79 10.94 -8.82
N THR A 479 -27.71 10.31 -9.56
CA THR A 479 -28.46 10.96 -10.64
C THR A 479 -29.25 12.16 -10.12
N ILE A 480 -30.01 11.96 -9.03
CA ILE A 480 -30.79 13.05 -8.42
C ILE A 480 -29.88 14.18 -7.92
N ARG A 481 -28.73 13.88 -7.31
CA ARG A 481 -27.77 14.91 -6.89
C ARG A 481 -27.20 15.69 -8.06
N ALA A 482 -26.87 15.02 -9.17
CA ALA A 482 -26.38 15.67 -10.37
C ALA A 482 -27.42 16.64 -10.96
N ASP A 483 -28.69 16.25 -10.98
CA ASP A 483 -29.79 17.08 -11.48
C ASP A 483 -30.06 18.27 -10.54
N LEU A 484 -30.04 18.06 -9.22
CA LEU A 484 -30.19 19.13 -8.24
C LEU A 484 -29.05 20.14 -8.32
N ALA A 485 -27.81 19.66 -8.52
CA ALA A 485 -26.65 20.53 -8.69
C ALA A 485 -26.77 21.46 -9.93
N ARG A 486 -27.36 20.97 -11.02
CA ARG A 486 -27.65 21.79 -12.22
C ARG A 486 -28.66 22.89 -11.96
N THR A 487 -29.55 22.70 -10.97
CA THR A 487 -30.56 23.69 -10.55
C THR A 487 -30.09 24.55 -9.37
N GLY A 488 -28.81 24.46 -8.98
CA GLY A 488 -28.20 25.25 -7.89
C GLY A 488 -28.51 24.73 -6.48
N VAL A 489 -29.15 23.57 -6.34
CA VAL A 489 -29.42 22.93 -5.04
C VAL A 489 -28.23 22.06 -4.64
N THR A 490 -27.51 22.50 -3.62
CA THR A 490 -26.29 21.82 -3.12
C THR A 490 -26.52 21.02 -1.83
N ASP A 491 -27.75 21.01 -1.28
CA ASP A 491 -28.07 20.25 -0.07
C ASP A 491 -28.05 18.74 -0.36
N PRO A 492 -27.16 17.97 0.26
CA PRO A 492 -27.08 16.52 0.08
C PRO A 492 -28.35 15.78 0.52
N GLN A 493 -29.14 16.38 1.43
CA GLN A 493 -30.37 15.79 1.96
C GLN A 493 -31.55 15.92 0.99
N ALA A 494 -31.52 16.91 0.10
CA ALA A 494 -32.59 17.12 -0.86
C ALA A 494 -32.79 15.93 -1.82
N ALA A 495 -31.71 15.21 -2.15
CA ALA A 495 -31.78 14.00 -2.95
C ALA A 495 -32.50 12.85 -2.23
N LEU A 496 -32.34 12.72 -0.92
CA LEU A 496 -32.91 11.65 -0.12
C LEU A 496 -34.43 11.78 0.05
N GLN A 497 -34.98 13.00 -0.09
CA GLN A 497 -36.42 13.23 -0.06
C GLN A 497 -37.14 12.68 -1.27
N LYS A 498 -36.42 12.37 -2.36
CA LYS A 498 -36.97 11.80 -3.60
C LYS A 498 -36.91 10.27 -3.65
N LEU A 499 -36.41 9.62 -2.60
CA LEU A 499 -36.39 8.16 -2.44
C LEU A 499 -37.69 7.66 -1.82
N THR A 500 -38.04 6.39 -2.11
CA THR A 500 -39.09 5.71 -1.34
C THR A 500 -38.66 5.53 0.12
N PRO A 501 -39.57 5.32 1.07
CA PRO A 501 -39.24 5.07 2.48
C PRO A 501 -38.27 3.89 2.65
N GLU A 502 -38.43 2.82 1.86
CA GLU A 502 -37.60 1.60 1.88
C GLU A 502 -36.20 1.90 1.34
N GLU A 503 -36.09 2.54 0.17
CA GLU A 503 -34.83 2.96 -0.44
C GLU A 503 -34.05 3.88 0.51
N ARG A 504 -34.76 4.83 1.15
CA ARG A 504 -34.16 5.75 2.10
C ARG A 504 -33.65 5.02 3.35
N ALA A 505 -34.44 4.09 3.91
CA ALA A 505 -34.02 3.31 5.07
C ALA A 505 -32.77 2.47 4.76
N ALA A 506 -32.70 1.81 3.60
CA ALA A 506 -31.54 1.04 3.17
C ALA A 506 -30.31 1.94 2.97
N PHE A 507 -30.48 3.09 2.32
CA PHE A 507 -29.40 4.05 2.07
C PHE A 507 -28.86 4.66 3.36
N ASP A 508 -29.73 5.10 4.28
CA ASP A 508 -29.35 5.67 5.58
C ASP A 508 -28.62 4.64 6.46
N ALA A 509 -29.08 3.37 6.44
CA ALA A 509 -28.40 2.28 7.13
C ALA A 509 -27.01 2.00 6.53
N GLY A 510 -26.85 2.11 5.20
CA GLY A 510 -25.56 2.05 4.53
C GLY A 510 -24.60 3.14 5.01
N ILE A 511 -25.04 4.40 5.06
CA ILE A 511 -24.22 5.52 5.59
C ILE A 511 -23.84 5.30 7.06
N LYS A 512 -24.78 4.83 7.89
CA LYS A 512 -24.47 4.50 9.30
C LYS A 512 -23.45 3.36 9.40
N GLY A 513 -23.54 2.37 8.49
CA GLY A 513 -22.58 1.30 8.35
C GLY A 513 -21.19 1.80 7.98
N ASP A 514 -21.09 2.68 6.97
CA ASP A 514 -19.84 3.32 6.54
C ASP A 514 -19.18 4.09 7.69
N ARG A 515 -19.94 4.85 8.47
CA ARG A 515 -19.45 5.58 9.65
C ARG A 515 -18.90 4.65 10.73
N LYS A 516 -19.61 3.58 11.06
CA LYS A 516 -19.14 2.57 12.01
C LYS A 516 -17.90 1.84 11.51
N THR A 517 -17.80 1.61 10.20
CA THR A 517 -16.62 1.00 9.57
C THR A 517 -15.39 1.88 9.75
N LEU A 518 -15.49 3.20 9.55
CA LEU A 518 -14.37 4.12 9.80
C LEU A 518 -13.93 4.16 11.26
N VAL A 519 -14.88 4.07 12.20
CA VAL A 519 -14.57 3.95 13.64
C VAL A 519 -13.86 2.64 13.92
N ALA A 520 -14.33 1.51 13.36
CA ALA A 520 -13.66 0.22 13.51
C ALA A 520 -12.26 0.23 12.89
N ASP A 521 -12.10 0.83 11.71
CA ASP A 521 -10.80 0.98 11.04
C ASP A 521 -9.80 1.79 11.87
N SER A 522 -10.28 2.77 12.65
CA SER A 522 -9.42 3.58 13.53
C SER A 522 -8.71 2.78 14.63
N PHE A 523 -9.17 1.57 14.95
CA PHE A 523 -8.46 0.67 15.87
C PHE A 523 -7.14 0.15 15.30
N ILE A 524 -6.99 0.10 13.98
CA ILE A 524 -5.71 -0.28 13.34
C ILE A 524 -4.63 0.74 13.68
N PRO A 525 -4.76 2.05 13.35
CA PRO A 525 -3.76 3.02 13.72
C PRO A 525 -3.64 3.24 15.24
N ALA A 526 -4.69 3.00 16.03
CA ALA A 526 -4.58 3.00 17.49
C ALA A 526 -3.65 1.87 17.99
N THR A 527 -3.77 0.66 17.43
CA THR A 527 -2.87 -0.45 17.72
C THR A 527 -1.44 -0.14 17.25
N MET A 528 -1.28 0.47 16.07
CA MET A 528 0.02 0.93 15.59
C MET A 528 0.65 1.96 16.54
N ALA A 529 -0.14 2.92 17.04
CA ALA A 529 0.35 3.91 18.00
C ALA A 529 0.88 3.24 19.27
N LEU A 530 0.20 2.21 19.78
CA LEU A 530 0.67 1.44 20.93
C LEU A 530 1.98 0.71 20.63
N ILE A 531 2.08 0.01 19.49
CA ILE A 531 3.30 -0.68 19.08
C ILE A 531 4.47 0.31 18.94
N TYR A 532 4.26 1.43 18.25
CA TYR A 532 5.29 2.45 18.06
C TYR A 532 5.67 3.14 19.37
N LEU A 533 4.74 3.34 20.29
CA LEU A 533 5.03 3.86 21.62
C LEU A 533 5.92 2.88 22.41
N CYS A 534 5.62 1.59 22.38
CA CYS A 534 6.47 0.56 22.99
C CYS A 534 7.88 0.56 22.37
N LEU A 535 7.98 0.68 21.04
CA LEU A 535 9.27 0.80 20.35
C LEU A 535 10.01 2.09 20.73
N LEU A 536 9.31 3.21 20.87
CA LEU A 536 9.91 4.48 21.30
C LEU A 536 10.48 4.38 22.72
N ILE A 537 9.74 3.77 23.64
CA ILE A 537 10.18 3.50 25.01
C ILE A 537 11.41 2.57 25.00
N TYR A 538 11.34 1.49 24.22
CA TYR A 538 12.47 0.56 24.06
C TYR A 538 13.73 1.29 23.58
N PHE A 539 13.64 2.08 22.50
CA PHE A 539 14.80 2.82 22.00
C PHE A 539 15.32 3.84 23.01
N LYS A 540 14.43 4.51 23.74
CA LYS A 540 14.83 5.43 24.82
C LYS A 540 15.59 4.70 25.94
N ALA A 541 15.14 3.51 26.33
CA ALA A 541 15.76 2.71 27.36
C ALA A 541 17.18 2.22 27.00
N ILE A 542 17.45 1.98 25.69
CA ILE A 542 18.78 1.55 25.20
C ILE A 542 19.71 2.73 24.81
N GLY A 543 19.39 3.96 25.20
CA GLY A 543 20.22 5.14 24.95
C GLY A 543 19.88 5.93 23.68
N GLY A 544 18.68 5.78 23.15
CA GLY A 544 18.15 6.52 22.01
C GLY A 544 18.16 5.73 20.70
N TYR A 545 17.40 6.24 19.72
CA TYR A 545 17.40 5.67 18.36
C TYR A 545 18.71 6.01 17.65
N ARG A 546 19.42 4.99 17.16
CA ARG A 546 20.67 5.15 16.39
C ARG A 546 20.71 4.13 15.24
N PRO A 547 21.16 4.51 14.03
CA PRO A 547 21.49 3.57 12.97
C PRO A 547 22.58 2.58 13.40
N VAL A 548 22.53 1.37 12.87
CA VAL A 548 23.56 0.32 13.09
C VAL A 548 24.37 0.19 11.81
N HIS A 549 25.68 0.01 11.94
CA HIS A 549 26.60 -0.27 10.84
C HIS A 549 27.21 -1.66 10.99
N ILE A 550 27.55 -2.30 9.86
CA ILE A 550 28.20 -3.61 9.89
C ILE A 550 29.70 -3.39 10.23
N VAL A 551 30.12 -3.85 11.42
CA VAL A 551 31.54 -3.81 11.83
C VAL A 551 32.33 -4.83 10.99
N PRO A 552 33.50 -4.46 10.38
CA PRO A 552 34.37 -5.40 9.71
C PRO A 552 34.86 -6.50 10.65
N VAL A 553 34.96 -7.74 10.17
CA VAL A 553 35.42 -8.90 10.96
C VAL A 553 36.82 -8.69 11.55
N ALA A 554 37.66 -7.86 10.91
CA ALA A 554 39.02 -7.52 11.37
C ALA A 554 39.06 -6.67 12.66
N GLU A 555 37.95 -6.03 13.06
CA GLU A 555 37.87 -5.20 14.26
C GLU A 555 37.14 -5.87 15.44
N GLN A 556 36.71 -7.13 15.28
CA GLN A 556 36.16 -7.86 16.42
C GLN A 556 37.27 -8.21 17.40
N PRO A 557 37.21 -7.83 18.70
CA PRO A 557 38.19 -8.26 19.67
C PRO A 557 38.29 -9.80 19.66
N GLN A 558 39.46 -10.33 19.38
CA GLN A 558 39.69 -11.76 19.56
C GLN A 558 39.32 -12.12 21.00
N PRO A 559 38.55 -13.21 21.24
CA PRO A 559 38.33 -13.67 22.58
C PRO A 559 39.72 -13.90 23.20
N ALA A 560 39.97 -13.29 24.36
CA ALA A 560 41.22 -13.42 25.08
C ALA A 560 41.57 -14.92 25.15
N ALA A 561 42.73 -15.28 24.60
CA ALA A 561 43.24 -16.63 24.69
C ALA A 561 43.30 -16.96 26.19
N THR A 562 42.50 -17.91 26.61
CA THR A 562 42.62 -18.52 27.94
C THR A 562 43.99 -19.20 27.97
N VAL A 563 44.96 -18.54 28.62
CA VAL A 563 46.22 -19.17 29.00
C VAL A 563 45.88 -20.25 30.01
N GLY A 564 45.95 -21.51 29.58
CA GLY A 564 45.82 -22.68 30.40
C GLY A 564 47.08 -22.97 31.18
#